data_107621254c3daa39498288cad8a06285
#
_entry.id   107621254c3daa39498288cad8a06285
#
_cell.length_a   1.000
_cell.length_b   1.000
_cell.length_c   1.000
_cell.angle_alpha   90.00
_cell.angle_beta   90.00
_cell.angle_gamma   90.00
#
_symmetry.space_group_name_H-M   'P 1'
#
loop_
_entity.id
_entity.type
_entity.pdbx_description
1 polymer ?
#
loop_
_entity_poly.entity_id
_entity_poly.type
_entity_poly.pdbx_seq_one_letter_code
_entity_poly.pdbx_strand_id
1 'polypeptide(L)'
;LDSEINMVTYGDGLSDINVDQLLAFHRGHGKTITVSGVNPPARFGEIDEDDGVVTSFSEKPKSSGSLVNGGFMVFNKRFLNFLTSEESCDLETDVLPRLAEAGDVMVYRHSGRWDCIDHERDLIHLNQLWNKSEAFWKVWE
;
A
#
# COMPACT_ATOMS: atom_id res chain seq x y z
N LEU A 1 -14.14 -17.86 4.41
CA LEU A 1 -14.08 -16.77 5.39
C LEU A 1 -15.44 -16.65 6.07
N ASP A 2 -15.47 -16.72 7.41
CA ASP A 2 -16.73 -16.68 8.18
C ASP A 2 -17.05 -15.27 8.70
N SER A 3 -16.04 -14.42 8.86
CA SER A 3 -16.19 -13.05 9.34
C SER A 3 -16.83 -12.15 8.29
N GLU A 4 -17.67 -11.19 8.74
CA GLU A 4 -18.25 -10.16 7.88
C GLU A 4 -17.19 -9.18 7.34
N ILE A 5 -16.20 -8.83 8.15
CA ILE A 5 -15.06 -8.00 7.77
C ILE A 5 -13.80 -8.85 7.83
N ASN A 6 -12.99 -8.75 6.79
CA ASN A 6 -11.76 -9.50 6.61
C ASN A 6 -10.62 -8.56 6.23
N MET A 7 -9.41 -8.99 6.51
CA MET A 7 -8.20 -8.25 6.17
C MET A 7 -7.30 -9.13 5.31
N VAL A 8 -6.59 -8.49 4.40
CA VAL A 8 -5.59 -9.14 3.55
C VAL A 8 -4.38 -8.23 3.40
N THR A 9 -3.22 -8.81 3.31
CA THR A 9 -1.99 -8.12 2.96
C THR A 9 -1.20 -8.92 1.93
N TYR A 10 -0.40 -8.24 1.13
CA TYR A 10 0.61 -8.88 0.28
C TYR A 10 1.77 -9.37 1.15
N GLY A 11 2.46 -10.42 0.69
CA GLY A 11 3.51 -11.07 1.48
C GLY A 11 4.87 -10.36 1.45
N ASP A 12 5.01 -9.34 0.61
CA ASP A 12 6.24 -8.61 0.33
C ASP A 12 6.24 -7.16 0.86
N GLY A 13 5.09 -6.66 1.32
CA GLY A 13 4.95 -5.30 1.86
C GLY A 13 5.15 -5.24 3.38
N LEU A 14 5.93 -4.28 3.84
CA LEU A 14 6.17 -3.97 5.26
C LEU A 14 5.79 -2.53 5.56
N SER A 15 5.10 -2.29 6.68
CA SER A 15 4.64 -0.96 7.06
C SER A 15 4.49 -0.83 8.58
N ASP A 16 4.55 0.40 9.06
CA ASP A 16 4.16 0.78 10.42
C ASP A 16 2.67 1.18 10.50
N ILE A 17 1.86 0.75 9.53
CA ILE A 17 0.42 1.04 9.48
C ILE A 17 -0.29 0.57 10.75
N ASN A 18 -1.12 1.44 11.32
CA ASN A 18 -1.97 1.08 12.43
C ASN A 18 -3.21 0.33 11.92
N VAL A 19 -3.20 -0.99 12.12
CA VAL A 19 -4.25 -1.90 11.64
C VAL A 19 -5.60 -1.60 12.29
N ASP A 20 -5.64 -1.19 13.56
CA ASP A 20 -6.88 -0.83 14.25
C ASP A 20 -7.51 0.44 13.66
N GLN A 21 -6.68 1.43 13.32
CA GLN A 21 -7.15 2.65 12.65
C GLN A 21 -7.65 2.36 11.23
N LEU A 22 -6.95 1.52 10.47
CA LEU A 22 -7.37 1.07 9.15
C LEU A 22 -8.75 0.36 9.23
N LEU A 23 -8.92 -0.52 10.21
CA LEU A 23 -10.18 -1.23 10.44
C LEU A 23 -11.30 -0.27 10.87
N ALA A 24 -11.02 0.68 11.76
CA ALA A 24 -11.98 1.69 12.18
C ALA A 24 -12.43 2.57 11.01
N PHE A 25 -11.49 2.99 10.14
CA PHE A 25 -11.78 3.73 8.92
C PHE A 25 -12.71 2.94 7.99
N HIS A 26 -12.41 1.65 7.76
CA HIS A 26 -13.25 0.78 6.94
C HIS A 26 -14.69 0.69 7.47
N ARG A 27 -14.85 0.52 8.77
CA ARG A 27 -16.16 0.44 9.42
C ARG A 27 -16.97 1.74 9.29
N GLY A 28 -16.29 2.88 9.15
CA GLY A 28 -16.92 4.19 9.12
C GLY A 28 -17.58 4.58 7.80
N HIS A 29 -17.20 3.98 6.67
CA HIS A 29 -17.65 4.46 5.34
C HIS A 29 -18.65 3.54 4.61
N GLY A 30 -18.81 2.30 5.04
CA GLY A 30 -19.81 1.37 4.48
C GLY A 30 -19.55 0.88 3.04
N LYS A 31 -18.38 1.17 2.45
CA LYS A 31 -17.99 0.66 1.12
C LYS A 31 -17.48 -0.77 1.20
N THR A 32 -17.36 -1.44 0.05
CA THR A 32 -16.99 -2.86 -0.01
C THR A 32 -15.56 -3.12 0.41
N ILE A 33 -14.63 -2.26 0.01
CA ILE A 33 -13.20 -2.45 0.30
C ILE A 33 -12.51 -1.12 0.63
N THR A 34 -11.54 -1.19 1.53
CA THR A 34 -10.54 -0.15 1.79
C THR A 34 -9.19 -0.65 1.36
N VAL A 35 -8.48 0.13 0.57
CA VAL A 35 -7.06 -0.09 0.25
C VAL A 35 -6.21 0.91 1.01
N SER A 36 -5.02 0.53 1.45
CA SER A 36 -4.06 1.49 1.99
C SER A 36 -3.31 2.18 0.87
N GLY A 37 -3.40 3.50 0.84
CA GLY A 37 -2.61 4.34 -0.05
C GLY A 37 -1.34 4.79 0.66
N VAL A 38 -0.18 4.42 0.13
CA VAL A 38 1.14 4.69 0.71
C VAL A 38 2.01 5.48 -0.27
N ASN A 39 3.00 6.18 0.26
CA ASN A 39 4.04 6.80 -0.54
C ASN A 39 5.25 5.86 -0.57
N PRO A 40 5.58 5.26 -1.72
CA PRO A 40 6.75 4.40 -1.82
C PRO A 40 8.03 5.21 -1.60
N PRO A 41 9.11 4.60 -1.07
CA PRO A 41 10.39 5.27 -0.98
C PRO A 41 10.88 5.64 -2.39
N ALA A 42 11.41 6.86 -2.54
CA ALA A 42 11.99 7.29 -3.81
C ALA A 42 13.19 6.39 -4.15
N ARG A 43 13.15 5.77 -5.31
CA ARG A 43 14.23 4.89 -5.80
C ARG A 43 15.30 5.64 -6.58
N PHE A 44 14.96 6.84 -7.07
CA PHE A 44 15.82 7.67 -7.92
C PHE A 44 15.78 9.12 -7.45
N GLY A 45 16.82 9.88 -7.80
CA GLY A 45 16.80 11.32 -7.66
C GLY A 45 15.81 11.95 -8.66
N GLU A 46 15.12 13.00 -8.23
CA GLU A 46 14.26 13.81 -9.10
C GLU A 46 15.02 15.04 -9.56
N ILE A 47 14.78 15.42 -10.78
CA ILE A 47 15.40 16.59 -11.44
C ILE A 47 14.25 17.48 -11.90
N ASP A 48 14.27 18.73 -11.43
CA ASP A 48 13.47 19.79 -12.04
C ASP A 48 14.35 20.53 -13.05
N GLU A 49 13.79 20.85 -14.21
CA GLU A 49 14.50 21.59 -15.23
C GLU A 49 13.64 22.71 -15.80
N ASP A 50 14.29 23.77 -16.27
CA ASP A 50 13.69 24.87 -17.01
C ASP A 50 14.56 25.15 -18.24
N ASP A 51 13.99 24.96 -19.44
CA ASP A 51 14.66 25.11 -20.74
C ASP A 51 16.02 24.39 -20.83
N GLY A 52 16.06 23.14 -20.31
CA GLY A 52 17.25 22.28 -20.30
C GLY A 52 18.26 22.59 -19.17
N VAL A 53 18.00 23.59 -18.34
CA VAL A 53 18.81 23.90 -17.17
C VAL A 53 18.22 23.23 -15.94
N VAL A 54 19.02 22.41 -15.25
CA VAL A 54 18.61 21.79 -13.99
C VAL A 54 18.45 22.88 -12.93
N THR A 55 17.23 23.06 -12.45
CA THR A 55 16.89 24.05 -11.42
C THR A 55 16.84 23.45 -10.02
N SER A 56 16.61 22.12 -9.91
CA SER A 56 16.62 21.39 -8.65
C SER A 56 17.10 19.97 -8.89
N PHE A 57 17.84 19.43 -7.92
CA PHE A 57 18.21 18.03 -7.84
C PHE A 57 17.92 17.52 -6.43
N SER A 58 17.01 16.55 -6.30
CA SER A 58 16.64 15.95 -5.02
C SER A 58 16.93 14.46 -5.04
N GLU A 59 17.93 14.03 -4.30
CA GLU A 59 18.35 12.62 -4.27
C GLU A 59 17.34 11.68 -3.58
N LYS A 60 16.41 12.20 -2.81
CA LYS A 60 15.31 11.43 -2.18
C LYS A 60 14.13 12.36 -1.93
N PRO A 61 13.36 12.70 -2.95
CA PRO A 61 12.17 13.52 -2.74
C PRO A 61 11.23 12.82 -1.77
N LYS A 62 10.63 13.59 -0.89
CA LYS A 62 9.71 13.09 0.15
C LYS A 62 8.37 12.60 -0.39
N SER A 63 8.23 12.38 -1.65
CA SER A 63 7.19 11.66 -2.40
C SER A 63 6.93 12.33 -3.75
N SER A 64 6.71 11.53 -4.76
CA SER A 64 6.18 11.95 -6.07
C SER A 64 4.71 12.43 -6.02
N GLY A 65 4.14 12.58 -4.84
CA GLY A 65 2.73 12.98 -4.65
C GLY A 65 1.70 11.92 -4.99
N SER A 66 2.06 10.85 -5.68
CA SER A 66 1.15 9.76 -6.03
C SER A 66 1.14 8.67 -4.97
N LEU A 67 -0.06 8.29 -4.53
CA LEU A 67 -0.25 7.12 -3.69
C LEU A 67 -0.20 5.86 -4.54
N VAL A 68 0.43 4.81 -4.02
CA VAL A 68 0.34 3.46 -4.56
C VAL A 68 -0.44 2.56 -3.61
N ASN A 69 -0.95 1.44 -4.12
CA ASN A 69 -1.56 0.41 -3.29
C ASN A 69 -0.50 -0.22 -2.39
N GLY A 70 -0.62 -0.02 -1.09
CA GLY A 70 0.31 -0.55 -0.08
C GLY A 70 0.08 -2.01 0.30
N GLY A 71 -0.94 -2.65 -0.27
CA GLY A 71 -1.21 -4.08 -0.08
C GLY A 71 -1.93 -4.44 1.22
N PHE A 72 -2.09 -3.51 2.16
CA PHE A 72 -2.91 -3.69 3.37
C PHE A 72 -4.34 -3.27 3.05
N MET A 73 -5.25 -4.23 3.07
CA MET A 73 -6.64 -4.01 2.67
C MET A 73 -7.62 -4.58 3.69
N VAL A 74 -8.78 -3.93 3.80
CA VAL A 74 -9.92 -4.41 4.60
C VAL A 74 -11.13 -4.49 3.70
N PHE A 75 -11.90 -5.57 3.78
CA PHE A 75 -13.05 -5.75 2.95
C PHE A 75 -14.23 -6.42 3.67
N ASN A 76 -15.43 -6.08 3.27
CA ASN A 76 -16.64 -6.79 3.66
C ASN A 76 -16.76 -8.12 2.90
N LYS A 77 -17.39 -9.10 3.50
CA LYS A 77 -17.57 -10.44 2.91
C LYS A 77 -18.19 -10.41 1.50
N ARG A 78 -19.02 -9.41 1.21
CA ARG A 78 -19.60 -9.22 -0.14
C ARG A 78 -18.56 -9.01 -1.25
N PHE A 79 -17.33 -8.58 -0.91
CA PHE A 79 -16.22 -8.48 -1.85
C PHE A 79 -15.95 -9.81 -2.56
N LEU A 80 -16.13 -10.94 -1.88
CA LEU A 80 -15.90 -12.27 -2.45
C LEU A 80 -16.82 -12.56 -3.65
N ASN A 81 -17.96 -11.87 -3.78
CA ASN A 81 -18.85 -12.02 -4.93
C ASN A 81 -18.28 -11.44 -6.24
N PHE A 82 -17.23 -10.60 -6.14
CA PHE A 82 -16.52 -10.04 -7.28
C PHE A 82 -15.33 -10.87 -7.74
N LEU A 83 -14.96 -11.87 -6.95
CA LEU A 83 -13.90 -12.82 -7.28
C LEU A 83 -14.48 -14.02 -8.01
N THR A 84 -13.75 -14.50 -9.02
CA THR A 84 -14.07 -15.77 -9.69
C THR A 84 -12.92 -16.76 -9.49
N SER A 85 -13.16 -18.03 -9.76
CA SER A 85 -12.11 -19.07 -9.74
C SER A 85 -11.33 -19.15 -11.05
N GLU A 86 -11.57 -18.24 -11.99
CA GLU A 86 -10.85 -18.18 -13.26
C GLU A 86 -9.45 -17.62 -13.06
N GLU A 87 -8.45 -18.19 -13.73
CA GLU A 87 -7.06 -17.70 -13.67
C GLU A 87 -6.90 -16.26 -14.18
N SER A 88 -7.84 -15.79 -15.00
CA SER A 88 -7.89 -14.41 -15.50
C SER A 88 -8.40 -13.40 -14.48
N CYS A 89 -8.93 -13.82 -13.35
CA CYS A 89 -9.43 -12.95 -12.30
C CYS A 89 -8.26 -12.33 -11.52
N ASP A 90 -7.83 -11.18 -11.96
CA ASP A 90 -6.75 -10.42 -11.31
C ASP A 90 -7.33 -9.31 -10.41
N LEU A 91 -6.81 -9.24 -9.18
CA LEU A 91 -7.29 -8.30 -8.17
C LEU A 91 -7.07 -6.84 -8.59
N GLU A 92 -5.89 -6.54 -9.10
CA GLU A 92 -5.47 -5.15 -9.37
C GLU A 92 -5.87 -4.67 -10.76
N THR A 93 -5.88 -5.56 -11.75
CA THR A 93 -6.17 -5.18 -13.13
C THR A 93 -7.63 -5.38 -13.54
N ASP A 94 -8.41 -6.13 -12.76
CA ASP A 94 -9.82 -6.42 -13.05
C ASP A 94 -10.76 -6.02 -11.90
N VAL A 95 -10.59 -6.58 -10.71
CA VAL A 95 -11.59 -6.47 -9.64
C VAL A 95 -11.59 -5.07 -9.00
N LEU A 96 -10.44 -4.56 -8.58
CA LEU A 96 -10.33 -3.24 -7.96
C LEU A 96 -10.74 -2.09 -8.90
N PRO A 97 -10.36 -2.08 -10.20
CA PRO A 97 -10.82 -1.07 -11.14
C PRO A 97 -12.35 -1.03 -11.28
N ARG A 98 -13.00 -2.19 -11.42
CA ARG A 98 -14.48 -2.26 -11.51
C ARG A 98 -15.17 -1.73 -10.26
N LEU A 99 -14.65 -2.07 -9.07
CA LEU A 99 -15.17 -1.56 -7.81
C LEU A 99 -14.92 -0.05 -7.67
N ALA A 100 -13.78 0.44 -8.14
CA ALA A 100 -13.45 1.87 -8.12
C ALA A 100 -14.38 2.68 -9.02
N GLU A 101 -14.67 2.19 -10.24
CA GLU A 101 -15.67 2.80 -11.16
C GLU A 101 -17.07 2.84 -10.54
N ALA A 102 -17.43 1.82 -9.76
CA ALA A 102 -18.68 1.77 -9.01
C ALA A 102 -18.69 2.68 -7.76
N GLY A 103 -17.57 3.34 -7.43
CA GLY A 103 -17.42 4.15 -6.23
C GLY A 103 -17.45 3.36 -4.92
N ASP A 104 -17.04 2.09 -4.95
CA ASP A 104 -17.15 1.15 -3.83
C ASP A 104 -15.77 0.77 -3.23
N VAL A 105 -14.74 1.55 -3.57
CA VAL A 105 -13.38 1.48 -2.99
C VAL A 105 -13.08 2.77 -2.24
N MET A 106 -12.53 2.65 -1.03
CA MET A 106 -12.00 3.78 -0.28
C MET A 106 -10.49 3.63 -0.10
N VAL A 107 -9.79 4.76 -0.05
CA VAL A 107 -8.37 4.79 0.26
C VAL A 107 -8.14 5.28 1.69
N TYR A 108 -7.44 4.47 2.50
CA TYR A 108 -6.86 4.90 3.77
C TYR A 108 -5.45 5.43 3.51
N ARG A 109 -5.25 6.74 3.71
CA ARG A 109 -3.95 7.38 3.47
C ARG A 109 -3.03 7.13 4.65
N HIS A 110 -1.98 6.34 4.42
CA HIS A 110 -0.94 6.10 5.39
C HIS A 110 0.27 7.00 5.13
N SER A 111 0.59 7.86 6.09
CA SER A 111 1.70 8.82 6.00
C SER A 111 2.99 8.32 6.66
N GLY A 112 2.97 7.14 7.27
CA GLY A 112 4.13 6.50 7.89
C GLY A 112 5.04 5.81 6.87
N ARG A 113 5.83 4.87 7.36
CA ARG A 113 6.79 4.13 6.52
C ARG A 113 6.13 2.91 5.87
N TRP A 114 6.49 2.71 4.64
CA TRP A 114 6.14 1.53 3.86
C TRP A 114 7.32 1.18 2.95
N ASP A 115 7.58 -0.10 2.79
CA ASP A 115 8.60 -0.65 1.90
C ASP A 115 8.15 -2.01 1.37
N CYS A 116 8.74 -2.48 0.28
CA CYS A 116 8.46 -3.78 -0.29
C CYS A 116 9.75 -4.51 -0.70
N ILE A 117 9.67 -5.83 -0.77
CA ILE A 117 10.77 -6.70 -1.17
C ILE A 117 10.57 -7.13 -2.61
N ASP A 118 11.02 -6.29 -3.56
CA ASP A 118 10.99 -6.62 -4.99
C ASP A 118 12.31 -7.24 -5.47
N HIS A 119 13.43 -6.91 -4.78
CA HIS A 119 14.76 -7.31 -5.16
C HIS A 119 15.57 -7.76 -3.94
N GLU A 120 16.64 -8.53 -4.19
CA GLU A 120 17.55 -8.99 -3.14
C GLU A 120 18.13 -7.85 -2.29
N ARG A 121 18.43 -6.70 -2.90
CA ARG A 121 18.90 -5.50 -2.17
C ARG A 121 17.89 -5.00 -1.14
N ASP A 122 16.59 -5.12 -1.43
CA ASP A 122 15.52 -4.69 -0.52
C ASP A 122 15.51 -5.62 0.71
N LEU A 123 15.62 -6.93 0.48
CA LEU A 123 15.74 -7.92 1.53
C LEU A 123 16.97 -7.67 2.42
N ILE A 124 18.14 -7.41 1.82
CA ILE A 124 19.37 -7.09 2.55
C ILE A 124 19.17 -5.84 3.40
N HIS A 125 18.61 -4.77 2.83
CA HIS A 125 18.34 -3.53 3.53
C HIS A 125 17.43 -3.73 4.75
N LEU A 126 16.30 -4.41 4.56
CA LEU A 126 15.33 -4.67 5.63
C LEU A 126 15.93 -5.57 6.74
N ASN A 127 16.74 -6.58 6.39
CA ASN A 127 17.46 -7.37 7.38
C ASN A 127 18.48 -6.52 8.17
N GLN A 128 19.13 -5.55 7.54
CA GLN A 128 20.02 -4.62 8.25
C GLN A 128 19.26 -3.77 9.27
N LEU A 129 18.07 -3.26 8.91
CA LEU A 129 17.20 -2.53 9.82
C LEU A 129 16.77 -3.40 11.01
N TRP A 130 16.39 -4.65 10.74
CA TRP A 130 16.04 -5.59 11.80
C TRP A 130 17.21 -5.83 12.77
N ASN A 131 18.40 -6.11 12.26
CA ASN A 131 19.59 -6.38 13.06
C ASN A 131 20.05 -5.18 13.90
N LYS A 132 19.73 -3.95 13.45
CA LYS A 132 20.01 -2.71 14.18
C LYS A 132 18.91 -2.30 15.14
N SER A 133 17.82 -3.07 15.26
CA SER A 133 16.62 -2.70 16.01
C SER A 133 15.95 -1.42 15.49
N GLU A 134 16.08 -1.14 14.20
CA GLU A 134 15.51 0.00 13.48
C GLU A 134 14.31 -0.42 12.59
N ALA A 135 13.80 -1.64 12.76
CA ALA A 135 12.72 -2.20 11.99
C ALA A 135 11.40 -1.43 12.24
N PHE A 136 11.06 -0.51 11.36
CA PHE A 136 9.89 0.36 11.50
C PHE A 136 8.55 -0.39 11.53
N TRP A 137 8.49 -1.54 10.88
CA TRP A 137 7.28 -2.40 10.85
C TRP A 137 7.07 -3.21 12.12
N LYS A 138 8.06 -3.25 13.02
CA LYS A 138 7.92 -3.90 14.32
C LYS A 138 7.16 -2.95 15.27
N VAL A 139 5.84 -2.90 15.11
CA VAL A 139 4.93 -2.06 15.93
C VAL A 139 4.40 -2.78 17.18
N TRP A 140 4.85 -3.99 17.43
CA TRP A 140 4.53 -4.80 18.61
C TRP A 140 5.72 -4.87 19.58
N GLU A 141 5.44 -5.14 20.86
CA GLU A 141 6.45 -5.37 21.90
C GLU A 141 7.15 -6.73 21.77
#